data_7a85fb29e5bdc03b8e14cf031dbef2db
#
_entry.id   7a85fb29e5bdc03b8e14cf031dbef2db
#
_cell.length_a   1.000
_cell.length_b   1.000
_cell.length_c   1.000
_cell.angle_alpha   90.00
_cell.angle_beta   90.00
_cell.angle_gamma   90.00
#
_symmetry.space_group_name_H-M   'P 1'
#
loop_
_entity.id
_entity.type
_entity.pdbx_description
1 polymer ?
#
loop_
_entity_poly.entity_id
_entity_poly.type
_entity_poly.pdbx_seq_one_letter_code
_entity_poly.pdbx_strand_id
1 'polypeptide(L)'
;LTVCIRRTKHFLTVRTSAMFVGSTNIEANKNNNKRAALFGWLFFLYIFVACTNRTIMKGKFWVIEGLDGCGKTTQMECLKQALEKRNIPYKYIHFPMLNKGVYGELVAEFLRGEYGTVEGVHPKLVALLFANDRMEHISTIIDWLEEGYYVIADRYVYSNIAYQCAKLSEEGEKENLSKWILDFEFNRNAL
;
A
#
# COMPACT_ATOMS: atom_id res chain seq x y z
N LEU A 1 -7.03 -2.09 -11.03
CA LEU A 1 -6.95 -3.51 -10.63
C LEU A 1 -7.52 -3.62 -9.23
N THR A 2 -8.68 -4.22 -9.02
CA THR A 2 -9.21 -4.48 -7.67
C THR A 2 -8.66 -5.85 -7.26
N VAL A 3 -7.85 -5.89 -6.21
CA VAL A 3 -7.38 -7.16 -5.66
C VAL A 3 -8.29 -7.52 -4.50
N CYS A 4 -9.02 -8.62 -4.63
CA CYS A 4 -9.80 -9.20 -3.57
C CYS A 4 -9.00 -10.36 -2.97
N ILE A 5 -8.59 -10.24 -1.72
CA ILE A 5 -7.91 -11.32 -1.01
C ILE A 5 -8.99 -12.18 -0.35
N ARG A 6 -9.14 -13.40 -0.81
CA ARG A 6 -10.04 -14.40 -0.22
C ARG A 6 -9.21 -15.38 0.59
N ARG A 7 -9.35 -15.38 1.89
CA ARG A 7 -8.78 -16.41 2.75
C ARG A 7 -9.71 -17.62 2.75
N THR A 8 -9.34 -18.68 2.04
CA THR A 8 -9.90 -20.02 2.30
C THR A 8 -8.98 -20.72 3.31
N LYS A 9 -9.49 -21.72 4.06
CA LYS A 9 -8.78 -22.39 5.17
C LYS A 9 -7.37 -22.92 4.83
N HIS A 10 -6.95 -22.91 3.56
CA HIS A 10 -5.65 -23.43 3.11
C HIS A 10 -5.01 -22.68 1.95
N PHE A 11 -5.62 -21.61 1.39
CA PHE A 11 -5.02 -20.84 0.29
C PHE A 11 -5.49 -19.39 0.27
N LEU A 12 -4.54 -18.48 0.14
CA LEU A 12 -4.82 -17.07 -0.17
C LEU A 12 -4.99 -16.94 -1.68
N THR A 13 -6.21 -16.67 -2.14
CA THR A 13 -6.44 -16.33 -3.55
C THR A 13 -6.53 -14.82 -3.68
N VAL A 14 -5.54 -14.24 -4.33
CA VAL A 14 -5.50 -12.80 -4.63
C VAL A 14 -6.20 -12.58 -5.97
N ARG A 15 -7.38 -11.94 -5.96
CA ARG A 15 -7.97 -11.41 -7.19
C ARG A 15 -7.69 -9.93 -7.27
N THR A 16 -6.96 -9.54 -8.32
CA THR A 16 -6.64 -8.15 -8.59
C THR A 16 -7.63 -7.57 -9.60
N SER A 17 -8.33 -6.52 -9.24
CA SER A 17 -9.12 -5.71 -10.18
C SER A 17 -8.57 -4.29 -10.16
N ALA A 18 -8.09 -3.79 -11.29
CA ALA A 18 -7.67 -2.41 -11.41
C ALA A 18 -8.86 -1.51 -11.72
N MET A 19 -9.08 -0.52 -10.90
CA MET A 19 -9.99 0.56 -11.21
C MET A 19 -9.16 1.74 -11.74
N PHE A 20 -9.29 2.04 -13.02
CA PHE A 20 -8.74 3.24 -13.62
C PHE A 20 -9.66 4.42 -13.26
N VAL A 21 -9.19 5.33 -12.45
CA VAL A 21 -9.82 6.65 -12.34
C VAL A 21 -9.12 7.55 -13.34
N GLY A 22 -9.58 7.49 -14.58
CA GLY A 22 -9.20 8.45 -15.62
C GLY A 22 -9.98 9.75 -15.43
N SER A 23 -9.29 10.85 -15.20
CA SER A 23 -9.91 12.16 -15.40
C SER A 23 -10.06 12.40 -16.90
N THR A 24 -11.26 12.17 -17.42
CA THR A 24 -11.64 12.68 -18.74
C THR A 24 -12.08 14.12 -18.56
N ASN A 25 -11.29 15.05 -19.04
CA ASN A 25 -11.63 16.26 -19.80
C ASN A 25 -10.40 17.17 -19.87
N ILE A 26 -9.57 16.92 -20.87
CA ILE A 26 -8.71 17.97 -21.42
C ILE A 26 -9.08 18.05 -22.91
N GLU A 27 -9.75 19.16 -23.25
CA GLU A 27 -10.00 19.53 -24.63
C GLU A 27 -8.71 19.59 -25.46
N ALA A 28 -8.77 18.93 -26.61
CA ALA A 28 -7.68 18.93 -27.58
C ALA A 28 -7.49 20.33 -28.16
N ASN A 29 -6.37 20.97 -27.86
CA ASN A 29 -5.88 22.08 -28.65
C ASN A 29 -4.66 21.61 -29.46
N LYS A 30 -4.79 21.73 -30.79
CA LYS A 30 -3.76 21.39 -31.76
C LYS A 30 -2.54 22.28 -31.61
N ASN A 31 -1.37 21.70 -31.35
CA ASN A 31 -0.15 22.03 -32.11
C ASN A 31 0.94 20.98 -31.86
N ASN A 32 1.44 20.45 -32.97
CA ASN A 32 2.49 19.45 -33.07
C ASN A 32 3.80 19.92 -32.40
N ASN A 33 4.36 19.14 -31.51
CA ASN A 33 5.77 18.87 -31.23
C ASN A 33 6.09 18.52 -29.77
N LYS A 34 5.21 17.84 -29.03
CA LYS A 34 5.52 17.30 -27.68
C LYS A 34 5.10 15.84 -27.51
N ARG A 35 5.25 15.02 -28.54
CA ARG A 35 4.94 13.59 -28.47
C ARG A 35 5.97 12.73 -27.72
N ALA A 36 7.12 13.28 -27.36
CA ALA A 36 8.19 12.55 -26.66
C ALA A 36 8.17 12.70 -25.13
N ALA A 37 7.42 13.65 -24.56
CA ALA A 37 7.39 13.89 -23.12
C ALA A 37 6.16 13.28 -22.39
N LEU A 38 5.22 12.70 -23.12
CA LEU A 38 3.97 12.19 -22.51
C LEU A 38 4.01 10.71 -22.13
N PHE A 39 5.09 9.99 -22.42
CA PHE A 39 5.24 8.57 -22.07
C PHE A 39 5.88 8.30 -20.71
N GLY A 40 6.28 9.33 -19.95
CA GLY A 40 6.97 9.20 -18.68
C GLY A 40 6.11 9.29 -17.41
N TRP A 41 4.80 9.55 -17.52
CA TRP A 41 3.99 9.90 -16.33
C TRP A 41 2.69 9.10 -16.22
N LEU A 42 2.71 7.83 -16.54
CA LEU A 42 1.66 6.91 -16.08
C LEU A 42 1.90 6.56 -14.62
N PHE A 43 1.45 7.46 -13.74
CA PHE A 43 1.42 7.20 -12.31
C PHE A 43 0.32 6.19 -12.03
N PHE A 44 0.72 4.98 -11.65
CA PHE A 44 -0.21 3.96 -11.21
C PHE A 44 -0.64 4.26 -9.78
N LEU A 45 -1.83 4.82 -9.61
CA LEU A 45 -2.51 4.82 -8.34
C LEU A 45 -3.19 3.46 -8.19
N TYR A 46 -2.67 2.60 -7.30
CA TYR A 46 -3.31 1.34 -6.99
C TYR A 46 -4.24 1.53 -5.80
N ILE A 47 -5.54 1.32 -5.99
CA ILE A 47 -6.48 1.16 -4.88
C ILE A 47 -6.64 -0.34 -4.66
N PHE A 48 -6.10 -0.80 -3.55
CA PHE A 48 -6.19 -2.19 -3.13
C PHE A 48 -7.42 -2.35 -2.24
N VAL A 49 -8.35 -3.21 -2.62
CA VAL A 49 -9.48 -3.56 -1.79
C VAL A 49 -9.30 -4.99 -1.31
N ALA A 50 -8.92 -5.16 -0.05
CA ALA A 50 -8.89 -6.46 0.59
C ALA A 50 -10.32 -6.78 1.08
N CYS A 51 -11.00 -7.71 0.42
CA CYS A 51 -12.25 -8.26 0.92
C CYS A 51 -11.94 -9.49 1.77
N THR A 52 -11.95 -9.33 3.07
CA THR A 52 -11.88 -10.48 3.98
C THR A 52 -13.28 -11.07 4.10
N ASN A 53 -13.51 -12.24 3.50
CA ASN A 53 -14.72 -13.03 3.74
C ASN A 53 -14.61 -13.76 5.09
N ARG A 54 -14.69 -13.05 6.19
CA ARG A 54 -15.31 -13.58 7.40
C ARG A 54 -16.77 -13.17 7.33
N THR A 55 -17.68 -14.06 7.64
CA THR A 55 -19.14 -13.98 7.46
C THR A 55 -19.82 -12.76 8.13
N ILE A 56 -19.08 -11.81 8.69
CA ILE A 56 -19.58 -10.68 9.47
C ILE A 56 -18.84 -9.35 9.24
N MET A 57 -17.78 -9.28 8.43
CA MET A 57 -17.12 -7.97 8.25
C MET A 57 -17.97 -7.04 7.38
N LYS A 58 -18.54 -6.02 8.00
CA LYS A 58 -19.33 -4.97 7.34
C LYS A 58 -18.45 -3.93 6.67
N GLY A 59 -17.20 -3.79 7.10
CA GLY A 59 -16.25 -2.79 6.63
C GLY A 59 -15.51 -3.20 5.36
N LYS A 60 -14.78 -2.24 4.78
CA LYS A 60 -13.93 -2.45 3.59
C LYS A 60 -12.54 -1.92 3.87
N PHE A 61 -11.51 -2.66 3.47
CA PHE A 61 -10.12 -2.24 3.55
C PHE A 61 -9.64 -1.74 2.17
N TRP A 62 -9.24 -0.48 2.11
CA TRP A 62 -8.74 0.16 0.90
C TRP A 62 -7.31 0.61 1.13
N VAL A 63 -6.43 0.31 0.20
CA VAL A 63 -5.02 0.71 0.23
C VAL A 63 -4.75 1.66 -0.92
N ILE A 64 -4.08 2.77 -0.62
CA ILE A 64 -3.59 3.71 -1.62
C ILE A 64 -2.06 3.59 -1.67
N GLU A 65 -1.56 3.12 -2.80
CA GLU A 65 -0.14 2.97 -3.07
C GLU A 65 0.31 3.96 -4.15
N GLY A 66 1.57 4.33 -4.12
CA GLY A 66 2.17 5.17 -5.15
C GLY A 66 3.47 5.82 -4.69
N LEU A 67 4.26 6.31 -5.63
CA LEU A 67 5.51 7.00 -5.36
C LEU A 67 5.28 8.35 -4.67
N ASP A 68 6.34 8.91 -4.08
CA ASP A 68 6.28 10.24 -3.50
C ASP A 68 6.01 11.29 -4.58
N GLY A 69 5.19 12.28 -4.25
CA GLY A 69 4.79 13.33 -5.20
C GLY A 69 3.75 12.93 -6.25
N CYS A 70 3.27 11.67 -6.32
CA CYS A 70 2.31 11.23 -7.33
C CYS A 70 0.85 11.65 -7.07
N GLY A 71 0.59 12.48 -6.07
CA GLY A 71 -0.75 12.98 -5.77
C GLY A 71 -1.57 12.10 -4.82
N LYS A 72 -0.95 11.13 -4.10
CA LYS A 72 -1.66 10.29 -3.11
C LYS A 72 -2.47 11.11 -2.11
N THR A 73 -1.86 12.13 -1.52
CA THR A 73 -2.51 12.98 -0.51
C THR A 73 -3.78 13.64 -1.07
N THR A 74 -3.71 14.17 -2.30
CA THR A 74 -4.87 14.78 -2.95
C THR A 74 -5.99 13.76 -3.18
N GLN A 75 -5.66 12.56 -3.67
CA GLN A 75 -6.64 11.49 -3.89
C GLN A 75 -7.23 10.98 -2.57
N MET A 76 -6.41 10.90 -1.53
CA MET A 76 -6.84 10.56 -0.18
C MET A 76 -7.89 11.54 0.34
N GLU A 77 -7.63 12.84 0.22
CA GLU A 77 -8.58 13.86 0.65
C GLU A 77 -9.88 13.83 -0.16
N CYS A 78 -9.80 13.64 -1.48
CA CYS A 78 -10.98 13.46 -2.32
C CYS A 78 -11.81 12.23 -1.89
N LEU A 79 -11.14 11.13 -1.54
CA LEU A 79 -11.80 9.91 -1.08
C LEU A 79 -12.49 10.12 0.28
N LYS A 80 -11.82 10.74 1.25
CA LYS A 80 -12.39 11.08 2.56
C LYS A 80 -13.65 11.94 2.40
N GLN A 81 -13.56 13.02 1.62
CA GLN A 81 -14.70 13.89 1.34
C GLN A 81 -15.86 13.16 0.65
N ALA A 82 -15.57 12.21 -0.25
CA ALA A 82 -16.60 11.41 -0.91
C ALA A 82 -17.31 10.45 0.05
N LEU A 83 -16.60 9.90 1.02
CA LEU A 83 -17.17 9.07 2.08
C LEU A 83 -18.03 9.90 3.05
N GLU A 84 -17.53 11.05 3.48
CA GLU A 84 -18.26 12.00 4.35
C GLU A 84 -19.57 12.45 3.72
N LYS A 85 -19.54 12.86 2.45
CA LYS A 85 -20.77 13.25 1.70
C LYS A 85 -21.81 12.13 1.61
N ARG A 86 -21.39 10.90 1.73
CA ARG A 86 -22.27 9.70 1.69
C ARG A 86 -22.60 9.17 3.08
N ASN A 87 -22.17 9.83 4.15
CA ASN A 87 -22.29 9.38 5.53
C ASN A 87 -21.73 7.95 5.74
N ILE A 88 -20.64 7.60 5.05
CA ILE A 88 -19.96 6.33 5.21
C ILE A 88 -18.86 6.51 6.25
N PRO A 89 -18.92 5.80 7.40
CA PRO A 89 -17.90 5.91 8.43
C PRO A 89 -16.59 5.31 7.94
N TYR A 90 -15.48 6.02 8.17
CA TYR A 90 -14.16 5.54 7.79
C TYR A 90 -13.12 5.75 8.90
N LYS A 91 -12.03 4.99 8.81
CA LYS A 91 -10.79 5.14 9.57
C LYS A 91 -9.64 5.30 8.59
N TYR A 92 -8.63 6.05 9.00
CA TYR A 92 -7.41 6.27 8.21
C TYR A 92 -6.21 5.77 8.99
N ILE A 93 -5.31 5.07 8.31
CA ILE A 93 -4.03 4.63 8.84
C ILE A 93 -2.94 4.85 7.78
N HIS A 94 -1.78 5.33 8.20
CA HIS A 94 -0.62 5.53 7.34
C HIS A 94 0.51 4.60 7.78
N PHE A 95 1.14 3.92 6.85
CA PHE A 95 2.32 3.11 7.12
C PHE A 95 3.58 3.72 6.48
N PRO A 96 4.71 3.72 7.21
CA PRO A 96 4.89 3.16 8.55
C PRO A 96 4.28 4.04 9.65
N MET A 97 3.89 3.41 10.76
CA MET A 97 3.36 4.05 11.96
C MET A 97 4.50 4.58 12.83
N LEU A 98 5.24 5.57 12.33
CA LEU A 98 6.44 6.10 12.99
C LEU A 98 6.16 6.49 14.46
N ASN A 99 7.08 6.09 15.33
CA ASN A 99 7.03 6.35 16.78
C ASN A 99 5.78 5.77 17.48
N LYS A 100 5.22 4.71 16.93
CA LYS A 100 4.13 3.94 17.54
C LYS A 100 4.47 2.46 17.51
N GLY A 101 4.42 1.83 18.68
CA GLY A 101 4.83 0.43 18.84
C GLY A 101 6.34 0.23 18.69
N VAL A 102 6.77 -0.99 18.89
CA VAL A 102 8.19 -1.34 18.85
C VAL A 102 8.76 -1.19 17.45
N TYR A 103 8.06 -1.70 16.46
CA TYR A 103 8.56 -1.68 15.08
C TYR A 103 8.43 -0.30 14.42
N GLY A 104 7.42 0.51 14.79
CA GLY A 104 7.33 1.88 14.33
C GLY A 104 8.49 2.77 14.85
N GLU A 105 8.97 2.53 16.08
CA GLU A 105 10.17 3.17 16.61
C GLU A 105 11.42 2.73 15.86
N LEU A 106 11.63 1.41 15.68
CA LEU A 106 12.77 0.86 14.93
C LEU A 106 12.80 1.36 13.47
N VAL A 107 11.65 1.50 12.82
CA VAL A 107 11.56 2.10 11.48
C VAL A 107 11.96 3.58 11.51
N ALA A 108 11.52 4.32 12.51
CA ALA A 108 11.90 5.73 12.66
C ALA A 108 13.41 5.90 12.88
N GLU A 109 14.03 5.06 13.73
CA GLU A 109 15.48 5.03 13.96
C GLU A 109 16.25 4.68 12.68
N PHE A 110 15.79 3.66 11.95
CA PHE A 110 16.36 3.31 10.64
C PHE A 110 16.31 4.49 9.66
N LEU A 111 15.16 5.17 9.55
CA LEU A 111 15.00 6.32 8.64
C LEU A 111 15.84 7.53 9.05
N ARG A 112 16.19 7.68 10.33
CA ARG A 112 17.14 8.68 10.83
C ARG A 112 18.60 8.28 10.62
N GLY A 113 18.86 7.06 10.13
CA GLY A 113 20.20 6.56 9.86
C GLY A 113 20.93 6.00 11.09
N GLU A 114 20.25 5.72 12.19
CA GLU A 114 20.85 5.20 13.43
C GLU A 114 21.44 3.79 13.25
N TYR A 115 20.99 3.04 12.26
CA TYR A 115 21.51 1.71 11.89
C TYR A 115 22.45 1.73 10.68
N GLY A 116 22.91 2.90 10.26
CA GLY A 116 23.71 3.11 9.06
C GLY A 116 22.92 3.77 7.94
N THR A 117 23.53 3.87 6.75
CA THR A 117 22.84 4.49 5.62
C THR A 117 21.67 3.61 5.13
N VAL A 118 20.68 4.24 4.54
CA VAL A 118 19.50 3.53 3.99
C VAL A 118 19.90 2.47 2.97
N GLU A 119 20.98 2.73 2.22
CA GLU A 119 21.56 1.81 1.23
C GLU A 119 22.42 0.72 1.89
N GLY A 120 23.02 1.01 3.05
CA GLY A 120 23.94 0.11 3.75
C GLY A 120 23.24 -1.02 4.49
N VAL A 121 22.00 -0.85 4.87
CA VAL A 121 21.24 -1.91 5.56
C VAL A 121 20.61 -2.85 4.53
N HIS A 122 20.85 -4.15 4.70
CA HIS A 122 20.35 -5.17 3.79
C HIS A 122 18.82 -5.06 3.58
N PRO A 123 18.31 -4.97 2.33
CA PRO A 123 16.92 -4.66 2.04
C PRO A 123 15.92 -5.63 2.65
N LYS A 124 16.28 -6.91 2.82
CA LYS A 124 15.44 -7.91 3.46
C LYS A 124 15.22 -7.63 4.95
N LEU A 125 16.22 -7.08 5.66
CA LEU A 125 16.08 -6.69 7.07
C LEU A 125 15.17 -5.46 7.20
N VAL A 126 15.33 -4.50 6.30
CA VAL A 126 14.46 -3.34 6.24
C VAL A 126 13.02 -3.76 5.91
N ALA A 127 12.84 -4.66 4.93
CA ALA A 127 11.53 -5.21 4.60
C ALA A 127 10.84 -5.86 5.82
N LEU A 128 11.61 -6.56 6.64
CA LEU A 128 11.12 -7.20 7.86
C LEU A 128 10.63 -6.18 8.89
N LEU A 129 11.34 -5.05 9.09
CA LEU A 129 10.91 -3.98 9.99
C LEU A 129 9.56 -3.40 9.57
N PHE A 130 9.43 -3.02 8.29
CA PHE A 130 8.18 -2.46 7.75
C PHE A 130 7.03 -3.46 7.76
N ALA A 131 7.30 -4.76 7.59
CA ALA A 131 6.27 -5.79 7.66
C ALA A 131 5.74 -5.98 9.09
N ASN A 132 6.65 -5.98 10.07
CA ASN A 132 6.25 -6.13 11.48
C ASN A 132 5.55 -4.87 12.03
N ASP A 133 5.90 -3.67 11.56
CA ASP A 133 5.14 -2.45 11.85
C ASP A 133 3.65 -2.60 11.43
N ARG A 134 3.38 -3.18 10.26
CA ARG A 134 2.01 -3.49 9.85
C ARG A 134 1.35 -4.54 10.74
N MET A 135 2.09 -5.60 11.08
CA MET A 135 1.59 -6.68 11.92
C MET A 135 1.16 -6.19 13.32
N GLU A 136 1.89 -5.25 13.92
CA GLU A 136 1.52 -4.66 15.22
C GLU A 136 0.14 -4.00 15.20
N HIS A 137 -0.30 -3.51 14.03
CA HIS A 137 -1.55 -2.76 13.88
C HIS A 137 -2.69 -3.54 13.22
N ILE A 138 -2.46 -4.82 12.88
CA ILE A 138 -3.47 -5.62 12.15
C ILE A 138 -4.74 -5.86 12.98
N SER A 139 -4.62 -6.07 14.29
CA SER A 139 -5.77 -6.24 15.18
C SER A 139 -6.67 -5.01 15.16
N THR A 140 -6.09 -3.82 15.24
CA THR A 140 -6.84 -2.55 15.17
C THR A 140 -7.58 -2.39 13.84
N ILE A 141 -6.93 -2.78 12.73
CA ILE A 141 -7.59 -2.76 11.41
C ILE A 141 -8.75 -3.74 11.37
N ILE A 142 -8.56 -4.95 11.90
CA ILE A 142 -9.62 -5.96 11.97
C ILE A 142 -10.82 -5.46 12.79
N ASP A 143 -10.56 -4.88 13.96
CA ASP A 143 -11.61 -4.34 14.85
C ASP A 143 -12.43 -3.27 14.12
N TRP A 144 -11.79 -2.33 13.44
CA TRP A 144 -12.47 -1.30 12.65
C TRP A 144 -13.32 -1.89 11.51
N LEU A 145 -12.82 -2.94 10.86
CA LEU A 145 -13.57 -3.62 9.79
C LEU A 145 -14.77 -4.39 10.35
N GLU A 146 -14.64 -5.00 11.53
CA GLU A 146 -15.75 -5.68 12.22
C GLU A 146 -16.81 -4.68 12.69
N GLU A 147 -16.41 -3.49 13.14
CA GLU A 147 -17.30 -2.37 13.45
C GLU A 147 -18.00 -1.77 12.21
N GLY A 148 -17.57 -2.12 11.01
CA GLY A 148 -18.19 -1.68 9.76
C GLY A 148 -17.56 -0.43 9.13
N TYR A 149 -16.43 0.04 9.64
CA TYR A 149 -15.71 1.15 9.04
C TYR A 149 -15.08 0.80 7.69
N TYR A 150 -15.01 1.76 6.80
CA TYR A 150 -14.11 1.72 5.65
C TYR A 150 -12.73 2.14 6.13
N VAL A 151 -11.77 1.22 6.10
CA VAL A 151 -10.39 1.49 6.52
C VAL A 151 -9.58 1.87 5.29
N ILE A 152 -8.99 3.07 5.32
CA ILE A 152 -8.13 3.58 4.26
C ILE A 152 -6.69 3.55 4.75
N ALA A 153 -5.87 2.71 4.13
CA ALA A 153 -4.44 2.65 4.39
C ALA A 153 -3.66 3.45 3.34
N ASP A 154 -2.83 4.38 3.80
CA ASP A 154 -1.85 5.08 2.97
C ASP A 154 -0.54 4.32 3.04
N ARG A 155 -0.14 3.72 1.93
CA ARG A 155 0.92 2.72 1.80
C ARG A 155 0.62 1.40 2.51
N TYR A 156 1.12 0.34 1.95
CA TYR A 156 1.01 -1.01 2.50
C TYR A 156 2.16 -1.89 1.98
N VAL A 157 1.88 -3.14 1.65
CA VAL A 157 2.90 -4.14 1.26
C VAL A 157 3.65 -3.75 -0.02
N TYR A 158 2.96 -3.21 -1.03
CA TYR A 158 3.61 -2.89 -2.31
C TYR A 158 4.59 -1.73 -2.21
N SER A 159 4.39 -0.77 -1.30
CA SER A 159 5.42 0.24 -1.00
C SER A 159 6.69 -0.42 -0.46
N ASN A 160 6.57 -1.40 0.46
CA ASN A 160 7.73 -2.13 0.96
C ASN A 160 8.48 -2.84 -0.16
N ILE A 161 7.78 -3.56 -1.05
CA ILE A 161 8.37 -4.22 -2.21
C ILE A 161 9.11 -3.20 -3.09
N ALA A 162 8.43 -2.12 -3.47
CA ALA A 162 9.01 -1.12 -4.38
C ALA A 162 10.29 -0.51 -3.84
N TYR A 163 10.30 -0.06 -2.59
CA TYR A 163 11.48 0.59 -1.99
C TYR A 163 12.62 -0.39 -1.72
N GLN A 164 12.34 -1.61 -1.30
CA GLN A 164 13.41 -2.56 -0.99
C GLN A 164 13.99 -3.21 -2.25
N CYS A 165 13.16 -3.55 -3.25
CA CYS A 165 13.65 -4.09 -4.51
C CYS A 165 14.44 -3.04 -5.33
N ALA A 166 14.12 -1.75 -5.20
CA ALA A 166 14.87 -0.68 -5.86
C ALA A 166 16.35 -0.58 -5.41
N LYS A 167 16.71 -1.14 -4.25
CA LYS A 167 18.09 -1.18 -3.75
C LYS A 167 18.96 -2.27 -4.38
N LEU A 168 18.33 -3.19 -5.11
CA LEU A 168 19.00 -4.32 -5.75
C LEU A 168 19.26 -4.02 -7.23
N SER A 169 20.39 -4.51 -7.75
CA SER A 169 20.75 -4.33 -9.17
C SER A 169 20.22 -5.47 -10.03
N GLU A 170 20.35 -6.70 -9.51
CA GLU A 170 20.01 -7.93 -10.26
C GLU A 170 18.52 -8.22 -10.25
N GLU A 171 17.93 -8.45 -11.42
CA GLU A 171 16.49 -8.70 -11.55
C GLU A 171 16.04 -9.98 -10.81
N GLY A 172 16.87 -11.02 -10.81
CA GLY A 172 16.62 -12.26 -10.06
C GLY A 172 16.56 -12.04 -8.54
N GLU A 173 17.39 -11.14 -8.00
CA GLU A 173 17.36 -10.78 -6.58
C GLU A 173 16.09 -10.00 -6.23
N LYS A 174 15.68 -9.06 -7.09
CA LYS A 174 14.42 -8.30 -6.93
C LYS A 174 13.22 -9.24 -6.91
N GLU A 175 13.16 -10.18 -7.84
CA GLU A 175 12.08 -11.17 -7.90
C GLU A 175 12.05 -12.05 -6.66
N ASN A 176 13.20 -12.54 -6.20
CA ASN A 176 13.31 -13.35 -5.00
C ASN A 176 12.89 -12.56 -3.74
N LEU A 177 13.34 -11.30 -3.59
CA LEU A 177 12.97 -10.45 -2.47
C LEU A 177 11.47 -10.13 -2.50
N SER A 178 10.92 -9.80 -3.65
CA SER A 178 9.48 -9.53 -3.82
C SER A 178 8.63 -10.74 -3.42
N LYS A 179 8.97 -11.93 -3.90
CA LYS A 179 8.29 -13.18 -3.52
C LYS A 179 8.39 -13.43 -2.02
N TRP A 180 9.57 -13.20 -1.44
CA TRP A 180 9.77 -13.39 0.00
C TRP A 180 8.93 -12.41 0.82
N ILE A 181 8.86 -11.11 0.43
CA ILE A 181 8.04 -10.11 1.12
C ILE A 181 6.56 -10.53 1.07
N LEU A 182 6.06 -10.92 -0.11
CA LEU A 182 4.67 -11.36 -0.26
C LEU A 182 4.36 -12.58 0.61
N ASP A 183 5.24 -13.59 0.62
CA ASP A 183 5.08 -14.77 1.47
C ASP A 183 5.09 -14.39 2.96
N PHE A 184 6.04 -13.53 3.37
CA PHE A 184 6.17 -13.12 4.76
C PHE A 184 4.93 -12.36 5.22
N GLU A 185 4.46 -11.37 4.44
CA GLU A 185 3.36 -10.50 4.84
C GLU A 185 2.00 -11.23 4.81
N PHE A 186 1.71 -11.98 3.75
CA PHE A 186 0.38 -12.57 3.57
C PHE A 186 0.24 -13.99 4.11
N ASN A 187 1.33 -14.76 4.24
CA ASN A 187 1.25 -16.13 4.72
C ASN A 187 1.72 -16.27 6.17
N ARG A 188 2.81 -15.61 6.55
CA ARG A 188 3.38 -15.73 7.91
C ARG A 188 2.80 -14.73 8.87
N ASN A 189 2.75 -13.46 8.51
CA ASN A 189 2.11 -12.42 9.32
C ASN A 189 0.58 -12.43 9.18
N ALA A 190 0.05 -13.17 8.20
CA ALA A 190 -1.39 -13.32 7.95
C ALA A 190 -2.14 -11.97 7.76
N LEU A 191 -1.48 -11.02 7.07
CA LEU A 191 -2.05 -9.71 6.73
C LEU A 191 -3.18 -9.80 5.71
#